data_d6d30cadcdaeaf1d2b1b0da467e9bae0
#
_entry.id   d6d30cadcdaeaf1d2b1b0da467e9bae0
#
_cell.length_a   1.000
_cell.length_b   1.000
_cell.length_c   1.000
_cell.angle_alpha   90.00
_cell.angle_beta   90.00
_cell.angle_gamma   90.00
#
_symmetry.space_group_name_H-M   'P 1'
#
loop_
_entity.id
_entity.type
_entity.pdbx_description
1 polymer ?
#
loop_
_entity_poly.entity_id
_entity_poly.type
_entity_poly.pdbx_seq_one_letter_code
_entity_poly.pdbx_strand_id
1 'polypeptide(L)'
;MNTDDLQNVLEYKFRNVELLSESLTHSSYANETGSKSNERLEFLGDSVLGFTVAEYLFQDCAMDEGELTKKRASMVSEQPLSAIALSLNLDKYILKKQSVQASKAVLCDLLEAVIGAIFIDGGMDAARRFITEKVIKPLLCDKRLTDEEFTDYKSRLVEYCVKNNLKLDYVLISVSGEEHAPTYSYKVEINGKNVGEGSGSSKKDAQQIASKHALDKVKAGELL
;
A
#
# COMPACT_ATOMS: atom_id res chain seq x y z
N MET A 1 27.67 -9.14 3.23
CA MET A 1 26.30 -9.54 2.80
C MET A 1 26.40 -10.15 1.41
N ASN A 2 25.89 -11.35 1.19
CA ASN A 2 25.83 -11.91 -0.17
C ASN A 2 24.63 -11.30 -0.90
N THR A 3 24.89 -10.37 -1.82
CA THR A 3 23.85 -9.67 -2.58
C THR A 3 23.46 -10.40 -3.87
N ASP A 4 24.16 -11.49 -4.21
CA ASP A 4 23.89 -12.21 -5.46
C ASP A 4 22.53 -12.90 -5.44
N ASP A 5 22.15 -13.49 -4.31
CA ASP A 5 20.84 -14.12 -4.14
C ASP A 5 19.71 -13.09 -4.26
N LEU A 6 19.90 -11.90 -3.69
CA LEU A 6 18.93 -10.83 -3.82
C LEU A 6 18.82 -10.34 -5.27
N GLN A 7 19.94 -10.14 -5.97
CA GLN A 7 19.94 -9.74 -7.37
C GLN A 7 19.21 -10.76 -8.28
N ASN A 8 19.30 -12.07 -7.93
CA ASN A 8 18.55 -13.11 -8.63
C ASN A 8 17.03 -12.99 -8.36
N VAL A 9 16.62 -12.69 -7.11
CA VAL A 9 15.20 -12.47 -6.76
C VAL A 9 14.65 -11.21 -7.46
N LEU A 10 15.43 -10.13 -7.49
CA LEU A 10 15.10 -8.89 -8.17
C LEU A 10 15.08 -9.06 -9.71
N GLU A 11 15.71 -10.12 -10.26
CA GLU A 11 15.96 -10.30 -11.69
C GLU A 11 16.68 -9.10 -12.30
N TYR A 12 17.52 -8.44 -11.50
CA TYR A 12 18.31 -7.30 -11.89
C TYR A 12 19.74 -7.41 -11.35
N LYS A 13 20.73 -7.31 -12.23
CA LYS A 13 22.15 -7.29 -11.87
C LYS A 13 22.67 -5.86 -11.92
N PHE A 14 23.04 -5.34 -10.76
CA PHE A 14 23.60 -4.01 -10.61
C PHE A 14 25.00 -3.92 -11.22
N ARG A 15 25.23 -2.89 -12.00
CA ARG A 15 26.57 -2.48 -12.47
C ARG A 15 27.37 -1.89 -11.30
N ASN A 16 26.69 -1.09 -10.46
CA ASN A 16 27.22 -0.55 -9.24
C ASN A 16 26.49 -1.17 -8.02
N VAL A 17 27.11 -2.17 -7.41
CA VAL A 17 26.54 -2.89 -6.25
C VAL A 17 26.43 -1.99 -5.01
N GLU A 18 27.17 -0.88 -4.96
CA GLU A 18 27.04 0.08 -3.84
C GLU A 18 25.66 0.73 -3.80
N LEU A 19 25.01 0.95 -4.96
CA LEU A 19 23.64 1.44 -5.02
C LEU A 19 22.64 0.46 -4.38
N LEU A 20 22.82 -0.83 -4.61
CA LEU A 20 22.02 -1.85 -3.94
C LEU A 20 22.26 -1.83 -2.43
N SER A 21 23.50 -1.75 -1.99
CA SER A 21 23.83 -1.66 -0.55
C SER A 21 23.27 -0.40 0.09
N GLU A 22 23.34 0.76 -0.59
CA GLU A 22 22.75 2.02 -0.14
C GLU A 22 21.22 1.90 -0.02
N SER A 23 20.55 1.29 -1.00
CA SER A 23 19.09 1.11 -0.98
C SER A 23 18.60 0.23 0.17
N LEU A 24 19.43 -0.69 0.65
CA LEU A 24 19.12 -1.59 1.76
C LEU A 24 19.49 -1.00 3.14
N THR A 25 20.08 0.19 3.20
CA THR A 25 20.61 0.80 4.43
C THR A 25 19.60 1.77 5.02
N HIS A 26 18.89 1.34 6.07
CA HIS A 26 17.99 2.19 6.83
C HIS A 26 18.76 3.28 7.60
N SER A 27 18.14 4.46 7.78
CA SER A 27 18.77 5.62 8.46
C SER A 27 19.31 5.31 9.86
N SER A 28 18.66 4.40 10.58
CA SER A 28 19.14 3.97 11.91
C SER A 28 20.53 3.30 11.87
N TYR A 29 20.81 2.52 10.82
CA TYR A 29 22.12 1.91 10.64
C TYR A 29 23.13 2.90 10.07
N ALA A 30 22.71 3.71 9.12
CA ALA A 30 23.53 4.75 8.53
C ALA A 30 24.10 5.73 9.57
N ASN A 31 23.26 6.14 10.53
CA ASN A 31 23.66 7.05 11.63
C ASN A 31 24.70 6.42 12.59
N GLU A 32 24.75 5.10 12.71
CA GLU A 32 25.78 4.42 13.53
C GLU A 32 27.10 4.23 12.79
N THR A 33 27.01 3.94 11.51
CA THR A 33 28.19 3.54 10.72
C THR A 33 28.81 4.67 9.91
N GLY A 34 28.11 5.81 9.82
CA GLY A 34 28.51 6.93 8.95
C GLY A 34 28.31 6.63 7.46
N SER A 35 27.53 5.57 7.11
CA SER A 35 27.20 5.24 5.75
C SER A 35 26.05 6.12 5.21
N LYS A 36 25.76 6.02 3.92
CA LYS A 36 24.59 6.68 3.33
C LYS A 36 23.33 5.89 3.65
N SER A 37 22.23 6.61 3.96
CA SER A 37 20.91 6.00 4.12
C SER A 37 20.19 5.88 2.78
N ASN A 38 19.15 5.04 2.74
CA ASN A 38 18.30 4.81 1.59
C ASN A 38 17.32 5.96 1.28
N GLU A 39 17.14 6.96 2.16
CA GLU A 39 16.11 8.00 2.08
C GLU A 39 16.11 8.79 0.76
N ARG A 40 17.29 9.04 0.16
CA ARG A 40 17.35 9.73 -1.13
C ARG A 40 16.96 8.85 -2.30
N LEU A 41 17.26 7.56 -2.21
CA LEU A 41 16.85 6.58 -3.22
C LEU A 41 15.35 6.29 -3.12
N GLU A 42 14.80 6.22 -1.92
CA GLU A 42 13.38 6.14 -1.62
C GLU A 42 12.61 7.30 -2.28
N PHE A 43 13.01 8.55 -2.00
CA PHE A 43 12.38 9.74 -2.59
C PHE A 43 12.33 9.68 -4.12
N LEU A 44 13.42 9.23 -4.74
CA LEU A 44 13.48 9.09 -6.20
C LEU A 44 12.62 7.91 -6.68
N GLY A 45 12.69 6.81 -5.96
CA GLY A 45 11.97 5.57 -6.30
C GLY A 45 10.46 5.72 -6.22
N ASP A 46 9.92 6.42 -5.21
CA ASP A 46 8.50 6.78 -5.13
C ASP A 46 8.04 7.49 -6.41
N SER A 47 8.78 8.50 -6.83
CA SER A 47 8.46 9.26 -8.05
C SER A 47 8.49 8.39 -9.31
N VAL A 48 9.47 7.52 -9.45
CA VAL A 48 9.61 6.58 -10.58
C VAL A 48 8.49 5.53 -10.56
N LEU A 49 8.16 5.00 -9.39
CA LEU A 49 7.07 4.06 -9.19
C LEU A 49 5.73 4.71 -9.55
N GLY A 50 5.44 5.88 -8.98
CA GLY A 50 4.19 6.61 -9.22
C GLY A 50 3.98 6.94 -10.69
N PHE A 51 5.05 7.38 -11.40
CA PHE A 51 5.01 7.63 -12.83
C PHE A 51 4.74 6.35 -13.63
N THR A 52 5.47 5.27 -13.33
CA THR A 52 5.34 4.00 -14.07
C THR A 52 3.96 3.37 -13.91
N VAL A 53 3.40 3.41 -12.68
CA VAL A 53 2.03 2.94 -12.43
C VAL A 53 1.02 3.80 -13.18
N ALA A 54 1.18 5.14 -13.19
CA ALA A 54 0.32 6.04 -13.95
C ALA A 54 0.38 5.75 -15.47
N GLU A 55 1.58 5.58 -16.03
CA GLU A 55 1.80 5.22 -17.44
C GLU A 55 1.13 3.89 -17.78
N TYR A 56 1.27 2.88 -16.92
CA TYR A 56 0.64 1.58 -17.11
C TYR A 56 -0.89 1.67 -17.11
N LEU A 57 -1.47 2.36 -16.12
CA LEU A 57 -2.91 2.51 -15.99
C LEU A 57 -3.52 3.37 -17.11
N PHE A 58 -2.79 4.36 -17.61
CA PHE A 58 -3.24 5.22 -18.70
C PHE A 58 -3.56 4.46 -20.01
N GLN A 59 -3.01 3.26 -20.17
CA GLN A 59 -3.32 2.40 -21.32
C GLN A 59 -4.74 1.79 -21.24
N ASP A 60 -5.38 1.82 -20.07
CA ASP A 60 -6.75 1.35 -19.89
C ASP A 60 -7.74 2.47 -20.24
N CYS A 61 -8.21 2.47 -21.49
CA CYS A 61 -9.13 3.47 -22.02
C CYS A 61 -10.56 3.40 -21.41
N ALA A 62 -10.85 2.42 -20.55
CA ALA A 62 -12.16 2.27 -19.92
C ALA A 62 -12.30 3.07 -18.62
N MET A 63 -11.19 3.53 -18.02
CA MET A 63 -11.17 4.27 -16.76
C MET A 63 -11.19 5.79 -17.01
N ASP A 64 -12.01 6.51 -16.24
CA ASP A 64 -11.93 7.98 -16.18
C ASP A 64 -10.74 8.46 -15.31
N GLU A 65 -10.48 9.78 -15.32
CA GLU A 65 -9.37 10.39 -14.56
C GLU A 65 -9.47 10.10 -13.05
N GLY A 66 -10.67 10.17 -12.47
CA GLY A 66 -10.90 9.92 -11.05
C GLY A 66 -10.63 8.45 -10.68
N GLU A 67 -11.05 7.52 -11.53
CA GLU A 67 -10.79 6.09 -11.37
C GLU A 67 -9.28 5.77 -11.48
N LEU A 68 -8.60 6.35 -12.49
CA LEU A 68 -7.15 6.20 -12.65
C LEU A 68 -6.38 6.72 -11.44
N THR A 69 -6.76 7.89 -10.91
CA THR A 69 -6.14 8.49 -9.73
C THR A 69 -6.33 7.61 -8.48
N LYS A 70 -7.55 7.11 -8.24
CA LYS A 70 -7.84 6.19 -7.13
C LYS A 70 -7.08 4.87 -7.26
N LYS A 71 -7.07 4.29 -8.45
CA LYS A 71 -6.38 3.03 -8.72
C LYS A 71 -4.87 3.16 -8.51
N ARG A 72 -4.25 4.22 -9.04
CA ARG A 72 -2.83 4.52 -8.79
C ARG A 72 -2.56 4.64 -7.29
N ALA A 73 -3.30 5.48 -6.58
CA ALA A 73 -3.10 5.69 -5.15
C ALA A 73 -3.22 4.38 -4.35
N SER A 74 -4.14 3.50 -4.71
CA SER A 74 -4.26 2.19 -4.07
C SER A 74 -3.07 1.28 -4.33
N MET A 75 -2.49 1.30 -5.53
CA MET A 75 -1.37 0.44 -5.90
C MET A 75 -0.04 0.88 -5.30
N VAL A 76 0.16 2.19 -5.08
CA VAL A 76 1.39 2.75 -4.49
C VAL A 76 1.26 3.04 -2.99
N SER A 77 0.24 2.51 -2.32
CA SER A 77 0.08 2.70 -0.88
C SER A 77 0.99 1.74 -0.08
N GLU A 78 1.26 2.11 1.18
CA GLU A 78 2.17 1.39 2.08
C GLU A 78 1.90 -0.12 2.16
N GLN A 79 0.64 -0.51 2.23
CA GLN A 79 0.30 -1.91 2.48
C GLN A 79 0.61 -2.83 1.28
N PRO A 80 0.13 -2.60 0.02
CA PRO A 80 0.54 -3.42 -1.12
C PRO A 80 2.04 -3.41 -1.35
N LEU A 81 2.70 -2.27 -1.23
CA LEU A 81 4.14 -2.19 -1.45
C LEU A 81 4.92 -2.97 -0.38
N SER A 82 4.50 -2.91 0.89
CA SER A 82 5.12 -3.74 1.94
C SER A 82 4.92 -5.23 1.71
N ALA A 83 3.77 -5.65 1.19
CA ALA A 83 3.53 -7.05 0.83
C ALA A 83 4.43 -7.51 -0.33
N ILE A 84 4.62 -6.66 -1.34
CA ILE A 84 5.59 -6.92 -2.42
C ILE A 84 7.01 -7.01 -1.87
N ALA A 85 7.43 -6.08 -1.00
CA ALA A 85 8.75 -6.12 -0.36
C ALA A 85 9.01 -7.46 0.36
N LEU A 86 8.01 -7.96 1.10
CA LEU A 86 8.07 -9.27 1.76
C LEU A 86 8.15 -10.42 0.75
N SER A 87 7.38 -10.38 -0.33
CA SER A 87 7.41 -11.41 -1.38
C SER A 87 8.78 -11.50 -2.06
N LEU A 88 9.50 -10.38 -2.13
CA LEU A 88 10.88 -10.29 -2.62
C LEU A 88 11.93 -10.57 -1.52
N ASN A 89 11.50 -10.94 -0.31
CA ASN A 89 12.35 -11.19 0.86
C ASN A 89 13.26 -10.00 1.24
N LEU A 90 12.86 -8.75 0.94
CA LEU A 90 13.69 -7.58 1.25
C LEU A 90 13.93 -7.39 2.75
N ASP A 91 13.00 -7.85 3.59
CA ASP A 91 13.10 -7.87 5.06
C ASP A 91 14.34 -8.59 5.58
N LYS A 92 14.87 -9.57 4.82
CA LYS A 92 16.06 -10.35 5.18
C LYS A 92 17.37 -9.64 4.86
N TYR A 93 17.32 -8.60 4.02
CA TYR A 93 18.51 -7.90 3.52
C TYR A 93 18.64 -6.48 4.07
N ILE A 94 17.63 -5.97 4.76
CA ILE A 94 17.68 -4.62 5.33
C ILE A 94 18.77 -4.48 6.40
N LEU A 95 19.62 -3.48 6.25
CA LEU A 95 20.59 -3.06 7.24
C LEU A 95 19.94 -2.03 8.16
N LYS A 96 19.64 -2.41 9.40
CA LYS A 96 18.97 -1.59 10.40
C LYS A 96 19.48 -1.90 11.80
N LYS A 97 19.27 -1.01 12.75
CA LYS A 97 19.50 -1.31 14.17
C LYS A 97 18.60 -2.47 14.62
N GLN A 98 19.09 -3.28 15.54
CA GLN A 98 18.33 -4.39 16.09
C GLN A 98 17.03 -3.97 16.79
N SER A 99 17.01 -2.76 17.36
CA SER A 99 15.83 -2.18 18.01
C SER A 99 14.73 -1.71 17.02
N VAL A 100 15.04 -1.57 15.72
CA VAL A 100 14.09 -1.13 14.70
C VAL A 100 13.36 -2.35 14.14
N GLN A 101 12.05 -2.34 14.21
CA GLN A 101 11.21 -3.35 13.56
C GLN A 101 11.05 -3.03 12.07
N ALA A 102 11.00 -4.06 11.24
CA ALA A 102 10.65 -3.92 9.83
C ALA A 102 9.13 -3.73 9.71
N SER A 103 8.64 -2.55 10.07
CA SER A 103 7.23 -2.16 9.90
C SER A 103 6.83 -2.12 8.42
N LYS A 104 5.53 -2.03 8.15
CA LYS A 104 5.04 -1.87 6.77
C LYS A 104 5.65 -0.63 6.10
N ALA A 105 5.72 0.50 6.81
CA ALA A 105 6.35 1.72 6.31
C ALA A 105 7.81 1.46 5.90
N VAL A 106 8.61 0.87 6.79
CA VAL A 106 10.03 0.56 6.51
C VAL A 106 10.19 -0.36 5.30
N LEU A 107 9.28 -1.32 5.10
CA LEU A 107 9.31 -2.22 3.94
C LEU A 107 8.89 -1.52 2.65
N CYS A 108 7.94 -0.61 2.72
CA CYS A 108 7.53 0.25 1.61
C CYS A 108 8.72 1.11 1.15
N ASP A 109 9.30 1.87 2.08
CA ASP A 109 10.47 2.74 1.84
C ASP A 109 11.64 1.95 1.24
N LEU A 110 11.84 0.72 1.72
CA LEU A 110 12.88 -0.17 1.22
C LEU A 110 12.66 -0.58 -0.24
N LEU A 111 11.42 -0.92 -0.62
CA LEU A 111 11.08 -1.26 -2.01
C LEU A 111 11.26 -0.05 -2.92
N GLU A 112 10.81 1.11 -2.50
CA GLU A 112 10.99 2.36 -3.23
C GLU A 112 12.48 2.69 -3.40
N ALA A 113 13.28 2.52 -2.35
CA ALA A 113 14.72 2.75 -2.45
C ALA A 113 15.40 1.78 -3.45
N VAL A 114 14.99 0.50 -3.49
CA VAL A 114 15.48 -0.47 -4.49
C VAL A 114 15.08 -0.02 -5.91
N ILE A 115 13.87 0.47 -6.11
CA ILE A 115 13.43 1.02 -7.40
C ILE A 115 14.29 2.23 -7.80
N GLY A 116 14.55 3.14 -6.87
CA GLY A 116 15.44 4.29 -7.08
C GLY A 116 16.85 3.88 -7.46
N ALA A 117 17.39 2.85 -6.79
CA ALA A 117 18.72 2.31 -7.10
C ALA A 117 18.78 1.68 -8.51
N ILE A 118 17.76 0.90 -8.90
CA ILE A 118 17.63 0.33 -10.24
C ILE A 118 17.57 1.45 -11.30
N PHE A 119 16.80 2.51 -11.01
CA PHE A 119 16.69 3.65 -11.92
C PHE A 119 18.04 4.37 -12.12
N ILE A 120 18.78 4.60 -11.05
CA ILE A 120 20.12 5.25 -11.15
C ILE A 120 21.11 4.36 -11.92
N ASP A 121 21.08 3.05 -11.67
CA ASP A 121 22.02 2.08 -12.26
C ASP A 121 21.70 1.74 -13.72
N GLY A 122 20.42 1.53 -14.04
CA GLY A 122 19.97 0.98 -15.33
C GLY A 122 19.06 1.88 -16.16
N GLY A 123 18.67 3.04 -15.60
CA GLY A 123 17.78 3.99 -16.26
C GLY A 123 16.31 3.58 -16.20
N MET A 124 15.47 4.40 -16.86
CA MET A 124 14.01 4.25 -16.80
C MET A 124 13.50 2.90 -17.34
N ASP A 125 14.12 2.37 -18.38
CA ASP A 125 13.67 1.10 -18.97
C ASP A 125 13.88 -0.10 -18.04
N ALA A 126 14.98 -0.09 -17.28
CA ALA A 126 15.24 -1.11 -16.26
C ALA A 126 14.24 -0.99 -15.11
N ALA A 127 14.03 0.22 -14.58
CA ALA A 127 13.07 0.48 -13.53
C ALA A 127 11.64 0.12 -13.95
N ARG A 128 11.21 0.53 -15.15
CA ARG A 128 9.89 0.20 -15.72
C ARG A 128 9.68 -1.31 -15.80
N ARG A 129 10.67 -2.06 -16.28
CA ARG A 129 10.60 -3.51 -16.36
C ARG A 129 10.43 -4.13 -14.97
N PHE A 130 11.27 -3.72 -14.03
CA PHE A 130 11.19 -4.20 -12.64
C PHE A 130 9.83 -3.90 -12.02
N ILE A 131 9.36 -2.66 -12.09
CA ILE A 131 8.06 -2.24 -11.53
C ILE A 131 6.91 -3.02 -12.18
N THR A 132 6.92 -3.17 -13.50
CA THR A 132 5.87 -3.92 -14.20
C THR A 132 5.83 -5.38 -13.76
N GLU A 133 6.98 -6.06 -13.76
CA GLU A 133 7.03 -7.50 -13.48
C GLU A 133 6.90 -7.83 -11.99
N LYS A 134 7.54 -7.04 -11.13
CA LYS A 134 7.63 -7.35 -9.69
C LYS A 134 6.61 -6.62 -8.82
N VAL A 135 5.99 -5.55 -9.32
CA VAL A 135 5.02 -4.77 -8.55
C VAL A 135 3.63 -4.83 -9.21
N ILE A 136 3.49 -4.31 -10.44
CA ILE A 136 2.17 -4.13 -11.06
C ILE A 136 1.49 -5.47 -11.32
N LYS A 137 2.16 -6.40 -12.02
CA LYS A 137 1.57 -7.71 -12.35
C LYS A 137 1.15 -8.52 -11.11
N PRO A 138 1.99 -8.66 -10.06
CA PRO A 138 1.57 -9.33 -8.84
C PRO A 138 0.36 -8.68 -8.17
N LEU A 139 0.32 -7.33 -8.11
CA LEU A 139 -0.82 -6.60 -7.53
C LEU A 139 -2.11 -6.79 -8.34
N LEU A 140 -2.03 -6.93 -9.65
CA LEU A 140 -3.20 -7.19 -10.49
C LEU A 140 -3.65 -8.66 -10.46
N CYS A 141 -2.71 -9.60 -10.27
CA CYS A 141 -3.01 -11.03 -10.22
C CYS A 141 -3.53 -11.48 -8.85
N ASP A 142 -3.06 -10.89 -7.77
CA ASP A 142 -3.48 -11.25 -6.43
C ASP A 142 -4.60 -10.33 -5.94
N LYS A 143 -5.84 -10.78 -6.13
CA LYS A 143 -7.03 -10.05 -5.67
C LYS A 143 -7.03 -9.77 -4.17
N ARG A 144 -6.31 -10.56 -3.36
CA ARG A 144 -6.17 -10.33 -1.93
C ARG A 144 -5.36 -9.06 -1.63
N LEU A 145 -4.43 -8.71 -2.53
CA LEU A 145 -3.62 -7.49 -2.43
C LEU A 145 -4.36 -6.24 -2.94
N THR A 146 -5.37 -6.39 -3.77
CA THR A 146 -6.05 -5.27 -4.44
C THR A 146 -7.53 -5.10 -4.11
N ASP A 147 -8.24 -6.16 -3.74
CA ASP A 147 -9.71 -6.11 -3.74
C ASP A 147 -10.41 -6.16 -2.37
N GLU A 148 -9.81 -6.71 -1.31
CA GLU A 148 -10.54 -6.84 -0.04
C GLU A 148 -9.93 -6.07 1.15
N GLU A 149 -8.61 -5.94 1.25
CA GLU A 149 -7.99 -5.19 2.35
C GLU A 149 -7.75 -3.70 2.03
N PHE A 150 -7.72 -3.32 0.73
CA PHE A 150 -7.37 -1.96 0.30
C PHE A 150 -8.54 -1.12 -0.20
N THR A 151 -9.72 -1.70 -0.29
CA THR A 151 -10.88 -0.95 -0.73
C THR A 151 -11.28 0.05 0.34
N ASP A 152 -11.24 1.34 0.03
CA ASP A 152 -11.81 2.38 0.87
C ASP A 152 -13.35 2.30 0.80
N TYR A 153 -13.88 1.32 1.54
CA TYR A 153 -15.33 1.09 1.61
C TYR A 153 -16.09 2.30 2.13
N LYS A 154 -15.44 3.08 3.02
CA LYS A 154 -16.06 4.30 3.55
C LYS A 154 -16.27 5.35 2.46
N SER A 155 -15.24 5.67 1.68
CA SER A 155 -15.37 6.61 0.57
C SER A 155 -16.35 6.12 -0.50
N ARG A 156 -16.31 4.84 -0.85
CA ARG A 156 -17.28 4.25 -1.80
C ARG A 156 -18.71 4.33 -1.32
N LEU A 157 -18.95 4.10 -0.03
CA LEU A 157 -20.28 4.22 0.54
C LEU A 157 -20.77 5.67 0.57
N VAL A 158 -19.87 6.62 0.90
CA VAL A 158 -20.16 8.07 0.83
C VAL A 158 -20.53 8.47 -0.59
N GLU A 159 -19.74 8.08 -1.60
CA GLU A 159 -20.01 8.36 -3.02
C GLU A 159 -21.37 7.79 -3.46
N TYR A 160 -21.64 6.54 -3.07
CA TYR A 160 -22.92 5.90 -3.36
C TYR A 160 -24.09 6.68 -2.75
N CYS A 161 -23.98 7.07 -1.48
CA CYS A 161 -25.04 7.82 -0.79
C CYS A 161 -25.24 9.21 -1.41
N VAL A 162 -24.16 9.92 -1.74
CA VAL A 162 -24.22 11.23 -2.42
C VAL A 162 -24.90 11.09 -3.78
N LYS A 163 -24.50 10.13 -4.61
CA LYS A 163 -25.09 9.87 -5.93
C LYS A 163 -26.58 9.57 -5.88
N ASN A 164 -27.05 8.93 -4.83
CA ASN A 164 -28.44 8.51 -4.67
C ASN A 164 -29.25 9.43 -3.71
N ASN A 165 -28.70 10.59 -3.31
CA ASN A 165 -29.31 11.53 -2.36
C ASN A 165 -29.74 10.87 -1.04
N LEU A 166 -28.92 9.95 -0.51
CA LEU A 166 -29.17 9.25 0.75
C LEU A 166 -28.39 9.91 1.89
N LYS A 167 -29.00 10.00 3.07
CA LYS A 167 -28.34 10.50 4.27
C LYS A 167 -27.53 9.36 4.90
N LEU A 168 -26.23 9.57 5.11
CA LEU A 168 -25.30 8.61 5.69
C LEU A 168 -24.80 9.11 7.05
N ASP A 169 -24.95 8.29 8.08
CA ASP A 169 -24.47 8.58 9.42
C ASP A 169 -23.61 7.40 9.94
N TYR A 170 -22.48 7.71 10.61
CA TYR A 170 -21.65 6.75 11.34
C TYR A 170 -21.85 6.92 12.82
N VAL A 171 -22.40 5.91 13.49
CA VAL A 171 -22.74 5.98 14.91
C VAL A 171 -21.84 5.04 15.70
N LEU A 172 -21.14 5.57 16.71
CA LEU A 172 -20.36 4.76 17.66
C LEU A 172 -21.30 3.95 18.53
N ILE A 173 -21.14 2.64 18.55
CA ILE A 173 -21.92 1.73 19.41
C ILE A 173 -21.22 1.58 20.75
N SER A 174 -19.93 1.24 20.74
CA SER A 174 -19.16 0.98 21.96
C SER A 174 -17.66 1.16 21.73
N VAL A 175 -16.97 1.34 22.84
CA VAL A 175 -15.51 1.20 22.93
C VAL A 175 -15.26 0.18 24.05
N SER A 176 -14.55 -0.89 23.74
CA SER A 176 -14.23 -1.99 24.68
C SER A 176 -12.75 -2.36 24.56
N GLY A 177 -12.26 -3.21 25.46
CA GLY A 177 -10.85 -3.62 25.51
C GLY A 177 -10.03 -2.81 26.51
N GLU A 178 -8.76 -3.16 26.62
CA GLU A 178 -7.82 -2.49 27.52
C GLU A 178 -7.40 -1.12 26.96
N GLU A 179 -6.98 -0.19 27.83
CA GLU A 179 -6.63 1.19 27.47
C GLU A 179 -5.58 1.27 26.35
N HIS A 180 -4.67 0.30 26.30
CA HIS A 180 -3.62 0.21 25.26
C HIS A 180 -3.98 -0.65 24.04
N ALA A 181 -5.16 -1.29 24.03
CA ALA A 181 -5.69 -2.08 22.91
C ALA A 181 -7.22 -1.92 22.79
N PRO A 182 -7.72 -0.70 22.55
CA PRO A 182 -9.16 -0.46 22.48
C PRO A 182 -9.75 -1.08 21.20
N THR A 183 -10.97 -1.59 21.33
CA THR A 183 -11.79 -2.04 20.21
C THR A 183 -12.98 -1.09 20.06
N TYR A 184 -13.08 -0.47 18.88
CA TYR A 184 -14.18 0.43 18.53
C TYR A 184 -15.23 -0.35 17.76
N SER A 185 -16.51 -0.13 18.06
CA SER A 185 -17.64 -0.69 17.29
C SER A 185 -18.49 0.44 16.74
N TYR A 186 -18.72 0.42 15.44
CA TYR A 186 -19.52 1.41 14.72
C TYR A 186 -20.65 0.72 13.96
N LYS A 187 -21.79 1.41 13.86
CA LYS A 187 -22.83 1.12 12.88
C LYS A 187 -22.91 2.21 11.82
N VAL A 188 -23.35 1.82 10.65
CA VAL A 188 -23.68 2.70 9.55
C VAL A 188 -25.18 2.77 9.39
N GLU A 189 -25.70 3.97 9.35
CA GLU A 189 -27.12 4.23 9.08
C GLU A 189 -27.28 4.97 7.76
N ILE A 190 -28.20 4.47 6.92
CA ILE A 190 -28.66 5.16 5.72
C ILE A 190 -30.12 5.52 5.93
N ASN A 191 -30.44 6.82 5.85
CA ASN A 191 -31.78 7.37 6.14
C ASN A 191 -32.33 6.90 7.50
N GLY A 192 -31.46 6.77 8.52
CA GLY A 192 -31.82 6.33 9.87
C GLY A 192 -32.00 4.81 10.04
N LYS A 193 -31.81 4.00 9.00
CA LYS A 193 -31.84 2.53 9.11
C LYS A 193 -30.41 1.99 9.24
N ASN A 194 -30.16 1.09 10.20
CA ASN A 194 -28.91 0.39 10.33
C ASN A 194 -28.69 -0.57 9.15
N VAL A 195 -27.63 -0.33 8.38
CA VAL A 195 -27.30 -1.08 7.18
C VAL A 195 -25.98 -1.86 7.28
N GLY A 196 -25.17 -1.57 8.31
CA GLY A 196 -23.92 -2.30 8.52
C GLY A 196 -23.32 -2.01 9.88
N GLU A 197 -22.58 -2.97 10.41
CA GLU A 197 -21.83 -2.85 11.66
C GLU A 197 -20.41 -3.35 11.48
N GLY A 198 -19.47 -2.78 12.23
CA GLY A 198 -18.07 -3.20 12.20
C GLY A 198 -17.33 -2.84 13.47
N SER A 199 -16.37 -3.67 13.80
CA SER A 199 -15.48 -3.46 14.95
C SER A 199 -14.03 -3.55 14.50
N GLY A 200 -13.17 -2.70 15.07
CA GLY A 200 -11.74 -2.66 14.71
C GLY A 200 -10.90 -1.99 15.78
N SER A 201 -9.59 -2.07 15.62
CA SER A 201 -8.59 -1.52 16.54
C SER A 201 -8.51 0.01 16.51
N SER A 202 -9.08 0.64 15.50
CA SER A 202 -9.22 2.09 15.39
C SER A 202 -10.63 2.46 14.94
N LYS A 203 -11.01 3.74 15.15
CA LYS A 203 -12.27 4.28 14.63
C LYS A 203 -12.37 4.13 13.12
N LYS A 204 -11.25 4.32 12.41
CA LYS A 204 -11.15 4.20 10.95
C LYS A 204 -11.43 2.76 10.51
N ASP A 205 -10.79 1.77 11.14
CA ASP A 205 -10.97 0.36 10.80
C ASP A 205 -12.41 -0.10 11.02
N ALA A 206 -12.98 0.24 12.19
CA ALA A 206 -14.37 -0.09 12.51
C ALA A 206 -15.36 0.50 11.48
N GLN A 207 -15.14 1.75 11.05
CA GLN A 207 -15.98 2.39 10.04
C GLN A 207 -15.79 1.77 8.65
N GLN A 208 -14.58 1.33 8.28
CA GLN A 208 -14.33 0.63 7.03
C GLN A 208 -15.07 -0.71 6.97
N ILE A 209 -15.00 -1.49 8.05
CA ILE A 209 -15.70 -2.78 8.15
C ILE A 209 -17.23 -2.58 8.10
N ALA A 210 -17.76 -1.60 8.84
CA ALA A 210 -19.18 -1.27 8.82
C ALA A 210 -19.65 -0.85 7.42
N SER A 211 -18.81 -0.06 6.70
CA SER A 211 -19.09 0.38 5.33
C SER A 211 -19.06 -0.78 4.33
N LYS A 212 -18.14 -1.75 4.51
CA LYS A 212 -18.11 -2.99 3.70
C LYS A 212 -19.44 -3.73 3.80
N HIS A 213 -19.90 -3.99 5.03
CA HIS A 213 -21.18 -4.68 5.26
C HIS A 213 -22.37 -3.93 4.65
N ALA A 214 -22.37 -2.58 4.73
CA ALA A 214 -23.40 -1.76 4.11
C ALA A 214 -23.39 -1.89 2.57
N LEU A 215 -22.22 -1.82 1.93
CA LEU A 215 -22.07 -1.97 0.48
C LEU A 215 -22.44 -3.36 -0.01
N ASP A 216 -22.18 -4.40 0.76
CA ASP A 216 -22.56 -5.77 0.42
C ASP A 216 -24.08 -5.91 0.38
N LYS A 217 -24.82 -5.29 1.33
CA LYS A 217 -26.29 -5.21 1.29
C LYS A 217 -26.82 -4.39 0.13
N VAL A 218 -26.14 -3.30 -0.23
CA VAL A 218 -26.49 -2.52 -1.43
C VAL A 218 -26.41 -3.40 -2.69
N LYS A 219 -25.32 -4.18 -2.83
CA LYS A 219 -25.14 -5.09 -3.98
C LYS A 219 -26.17 -6.21 -4.00
N ALA A 220 -26.63 -6.69 -2.83
CA ALA A 220 -27.67 -7.70 -2.71
C ALA A 220 -29.08 -7.16 -2.98
N GLY A 221 -29.26 -5.84 -3.19
CA GLY A 221 -30.57 -5.21 -3.41
C GLY A 221 -31.42 -5.10 -2.14
N GLU A 222 -30.82 -5.25 -0.95
CA GLU A 222 -31.53 -5.26 0.34
C GLU A 222 -31.79 -3.84 0.90
N LEU A 223 -31.36 -2.80 0.22
CA LEU A 223 -31.39 -1.41 0.71
C LEU A 223 -32.37 -0.48 -0.02
N LEU A 224 -33.19 -1.00 -0.92
CA LEU A 224 -34.23 -0.23 -1.63
C LEU A 224 -35.60 -0.47 -1.03
#